data_0780f0356ac6e24ed14197cce3d27488
#
_entry.id   0780f0356ac6e24ed14197cce3d27488
#
_cell.length_a   1.000
_cell.length_b   1.000
_cell.length_c   1.000
_cell.angle_alpha   90.00
_cell.angle_beta   90.00
_cell.angle_gamma   90.00
#
_symmetry.space_group_name_H-M   'P 1'
#
loop_
_entity.id
_entity.type
_entity.pdbx_description
1 polymer ?
#
loop_
_entity_poly.entity_id
_entity_poly.type
_entity_poly.pdbx_seq_one_letter_code
_entity_poly.pdbx_strand_id
1 'polypeptide(L)'
;MSATPTIPPGVTVVEHPLVRVKLTQLRDAQTTSREFRSRLSELATLLVYEVTREFVTKPCTVRTPLAECAGHVLERPLVVAPILRAGLGMIEGLLRLLPEVSFAHIGMFRNEETHRPERYYFKAPSHLAAADVLICDPMLATGWSATAAITQLKEAGATSIRFACVVSCPTGIAQVRSAHPDVPIVTACIDPGLDERAYIVPGLGDAGDRFFGTQ
;
A
#
# COMPACT_ATOMS: atom_id res chain seq x y z
N MET A 1 14.98 -11.49 25.22
CA MET A 1 15.13 -11.78 23.77
C MET A 1 13.73 -11.87 23.21
N SER A 2 13.26 -10.86 22.51
CA SER A 2 11.93 -10.86 21.86
C SER A 2 11.94 -11.89 20.73
N ALA A 3 11.02 -12.84 20.75
CA ALA A 3 10.86 -13.79 19.67
C ALA A 3 10.57 -13.00 18.38
N THR A 4 11.33 -13.25 17.32
CA THR A 4 11.05 -12.68 16.01
C THR A 4 9.63 -13.12 15.61
N PRO A 5 8.71 -12.20 15.34
CA PRO A 5 7.34 -12.59 15.00
C PRO A 5 7.37 -13.43 13.71
N THR A 6 6.71 -14.58 13.74
CA THR A 6 6.59 -15.44 12.55
C THR A 6 5.78 -14.66 11.49
N ILE A 7 6.39 -14.40 10.34
CA ILE A 7 5.71 -13.70 9.24
C ILE A 7 4.65 -14.64 8.66
N PRO A 8 3.37 -14.24 8.61
CA PRO A 8 2.32 -15.09 8.07
C PRO A 8 2.50 -15.35 6.55
N PRO A 9 2.04 -16.49 6.03
CA PRO A 9 2.06 -16.76 4.59
C PRO A 9 1.36 -15.66 3.79
N GLY A 10 1.95 -15.26 2.65
CA GLY A 10 1.43 -14.20 1.79
C GLY A 10 1.65 -12.77 2.32
N VAL A 11 2.52 -12.62 3.33
CA VAL A 11 2.99 -11.34 3.83
C VAL A 11 4.49 -11.23 3.60
N THR A 12 4.92 -10.11 3.04
CA THR A 12 6.34 -9.78 2.86
C THR A 12 6.68 -8.55 3.70
N VAL A 13 7.65 -8.69 4.60
CA VAL A 13 8.24 -7.56 5.32
C VAL A 13 9.50 -7.14 4.58
N VAL A 14 9.58 -5.86 4.20
CA VAL A 14 10.74 -5.35 3.45
C VAL A 14 11.89 -5.04 4.40
N GLU A 15 12.75 -6.03 4.61
CA GLU A 15 13.90 -5.94 5.51
C GLU A 15 15.11 -5.27 4.84
N HIS A 16 14.99 -3.99 4.51
CA HIS A 16 16.08 -3.23 3.90
C HIS A 16 16.55 -2.10 4.85
N PRO A 17 17.88 -1.85 4.98
CA PRO A 17 18.39 -0.81 5.88
C PRO A 17 17.78 0.57 5.63
N LEU A 18 17.59 0.99 4.37
CA LEU A 18 16.96 2.26 4.04
C LEU A 18 15.49 2.32 4.48
N VAL A 19 14.76 1.21 4.37
CA VAL A 19 13.36 1.13 4.85
C VAL A 19 13.33 1.35 6.37
N ARG A 20 14.21 0.69 7.11
CA ARG A 20 14.32 0.84 8.57
C ARG A 20 14.65 2.27 8.99
N VAL A 21 15.62 2.91 8.31
CA VAL A 21 16.01 4.32 8.59
C VAL A 21 14.84 5.27 8.31
N LYS A 22 14.18 5.14 7.15
CA LYS A 22 13.05 6.00 6.79
C LYS A 22 11.84 5.78 7.69
N LEU A 23 11.57 4.54 8.07
CA LEU A 23 10.51 4.20 9.02
C LEU A 23 10.78 4.83 10.40
N THR A 24 12.03 4.79 10.89
CA THR A 24 12.41 5.44 12.15
C THR A 24 12.12 6.94 12.11
N GLN A 25 12.53 7.61 11.03
CA GLN A 25 12.26 9.04 10.84
C GLN A 25 10.76 9.35 10.72
N LEU A 26 9.99 8.48 10.05
CA LEU A 26 8.53 8.65 9.90
C LEU A 26 7.80 8.49 11.25
N ARG A 27 8.27 7.59 12.12
CA ARG A 27 7.68 7.33 13.44
C ARG A 27 7.87 8.48 14.42
N ASP A 28 8.95 9.23 14.30
CA ASP A 28 9.29 10.28 15.26
C ASP A 28 8.14 11.30 15.37
N ALA A 29 7.66 11.50 16.60
CA ALA A 29 6.60 12.45 16.91
C ALA A 29 6.97 13.91 16.59
N GLN A 30 8.27 14.23 16.56
CA GLN A 30 8.77 15.57 16.20
C GLN A 30 8.84 15.80 14.69
N THR A 31 8.68 14.75 13.87
CA THR A 31 8.65 14.87 12.41
C THR A 31 7.50 15.77 11.97
N THR A 32 7.83 16.89 11.37
CA THR A 32 6.84 17.85 10.85
C THR A 32 6.01 17.25 9.72
N SER A 33 4.82 17.77 9.43
CA SER A 33 3.99 17.28 8.31
C SER A 33 4.72 17.35 6.97
N ARG A 34 5.59 18.34 6.76
CA ARG A 34 6.43 18.44 5.56
C ARG A 34 7.40 17.28 5.45
N GLU A 35 8.10 16.98 6.53
CA GLU A 35 9.06 15.87 6.58
C GLU A 35 8.34 14.52 6.50
N PHE A 36 7.20 14.39 7.18
CA PHE A 36 6.36 13.20 7.12
C PHE A 36 5.95 12.86 5.68
N ARG A 37 5.49 13.86 4.90
CA ARG A 37 5.19 13.69 3.47
C ARG A 37 6.41 13.19 2.69
N SER A 38 7.58 13.81 2.88
CA SER A 38 8.80 13.38 2.20
C SER A 38 9.18 11.94 2.55
N ARG A 39 9.17 11.58 3.84
CA ARG A 39 9.55 10.23 4.30
C ARG A 39 8.55 9.17 3.85
N LEU A 40 7.26 9.50 3.86
CA LEU A 40 6.21 8.59 3.37
C LEU A 40 6.36 8.33 1.88
N SER A 41 6.62 9.38 1.08
CA SER A 41 6.90 9.26 -0.36
C SER A 41 8.14 8.40 -0.63
N GLU A 42 9.23 8.60 0.11
CA GLU A 42 10.46 7.81 -0.02
C GLU A 42 10.23 6.32 0.34
N LEU A 43 9.50 6.04 1.43
CA LEU A 43 9.12 4.67 1.79
C LEU A 43 8.21 4.03 0.74
N ALA A 44 7.22 4.76 0.24
CA ALA A 44 6.35 4.27 -0.81
C ALA A 44 7.13 3.86 -2.06
N THR A 45 8.16 4.63 -2.46
CA THR A 45 9.05 4.27 -3.58
C THR A 45 9.73 2.92 -3.33
N LEU A 46 10.28 2.70 -2.12
CA LEU A 46 10.97 1.45 -1.78
C LEU A 46 10.00 0.25 -1.70
N LEU A 47 8.81 0.46 -1.14
CA LEU A 47 7.78 -0.57 -1.05
C LEU A 47 7.25 -0.96 -2.44
N VAL A 48 7.03 0.02 -3.32
CA VAL A 48 6.54 -0.25 -4.69
C VAL A 48 7.56 -1.05 -5.48
N TYR A 49 8.85 -0.76 -5.34
CA TYR A 49 9.91 -1.57 -5.94
C TYR A 49 9.80 -3.05 -5.51
N GLU A 50 9.54 -3.32 -4.24
CA GLU A 50 9.39 -4.68 -3.74
C GLU A 50 8.06 -5.34 -4.17
N VAL A 51 6.95 -4.62 -4.09
CA VAL A 51 5.62 -5.11 -4.51
C VAL A 51 5.61 -5.54 -5.97
N THR A 52 6.36 -4.86 -6.83
CA THR A 52 6.41 -5.15 -8.26
C THR A 52 7.41 -6.24 -8.63
N ARG A 53 8.13 -6.82 -7.68
CA ARG A 53 9.17 -7.83 -7.91
C ARG A 53 8.69 -9.04 -8.73
N GLU A 54 7.44 -9.44 -8.52
CA GLU A 54 6.83 -10.60 -9.17
C GLU A 54 5.94 -10.21 -10.37
N PHE A 55 5.98 -8.95 -10.82
CA PHE A 55 5.22 -8.55 -12.00
C PHE A 55 5.81 -9.17 -13.26
N VAL A 56 4.94 -9.70 -14.10
CA VAL A 56 5.34 -10.34 -15.35
C VAL A 56 5.68 -9.27 -16.37
N THR A 57 6.77 -9.49 -17.09
CA THR A 57 7.17 -8.66 -18.22
C THR A 57 7.05 -9.43 -19.52
N LYS A 58 6.75 -8.75 -20.61
CA LYS A 58 6.80 -9.30 -21.97
C LYS A 58 7.91 -8.65 -22.78
N PRO A 59 8.52 -9.39 -23.73
CA PRO A 59 9.56 -8.86 -24.58
C PRO A 59 9.02 -7.77 -25.50
N CYS A 60 9.86 -6.79 -25.79
CA CYS A 60 9.65 -5.80 -26.83
C CYS A 60 10.96 -5.52 -27.58
N THR A 61 10.88 -4.87 -28.73
CA THR A 61 12.06 -4.37 -29.43
C THR A 61 12.14 -2.87 -29.24
N VAL A 62 13.31 -2.38 -28.87
CA VAL A 62 13.59 -0.95 -28.78
C VAL A 62 14.78 -0.58 -29.68
N ARG A 63 14.76 0.65 -30.18
CA ARG A 63 15.87 1.19 -30.95
C ARG A 63 16.71 2.10 -30.09
N THR A 64 17.95 1.69 -29.84
CA THR A 64 18.96 2.55 -29.22
C THR A 64 19.52 3.53 -30.23
N PRO A 65 20.32 4.52 -29.84
CA PRO A 65 21.04 5.39 -30.80
C PRO A 65 21.95 4.63 -31.78
N LEU A 66 22.34 3.38 -31.45
CA LEU A 66 23.31 2.62 -32.23
C LEU A 66 22.69 1.43 -32.98
N ALA A 67 21.72 0.73 -32.37
CA ALA A 67 21.15 -0.50 -32.94
C ALA A 67 19.80 -0.83 -32.34
N GLU A 68 19.08 -1.79 -32.92
CA GLU A 68 17.94 -2.44 -32.29
C GLU A 68 18.39 -3.43 -31.24
N CYS A 69 17.64 -3.52 -30.14
CA CYS A 69 17.87 -4.52 -29.09
C CYS A 69 16.56 -4.99 -28.46
N ALA A 70 16.61 -6.16 -27.84
CA ALA A 70 15.52 -6.68 -27.04
C ALA A 70 15.38 -5.87 -25.73
N GLY A 71 14.15 -5.58 -25.33
CA GLY A 71 13.77 -4.91 -24.09
C GLY A 71 12.60 -5.61 -23.44
N HIS A 72 12.10 -5.04 -22.34
CA HIS A 72 10.97 -5.56 -21.58
C HIS A 72 9.99 -4.44 -21.23
N VAL A 73 8.70 -4.75 -21.25
CA VAL A 73 7.62 -3.91 -20.73
C VAL A 73 6.75 -4.73 -19.78
N LEU A 74 6.02 -4.10 -18.90
CA LEU A 74 5.05 -4.83 -18.07
C LEU A 74 4.02 -5.51 -18.99
N GLU A 75 3.68 -6.76 -18.68
CA GLU A 75 2.71 -7.51 -19.48
C GLU A 75 1.30 -6.93 -19.32
N ARG A 76 0.94 -6.55 -18.08
CA ARG A 76 -0.35 -5.97 -17.74
C ARG A 76 -0.21 -4.50 -17.37
N PRO A 77 -1.20 -3.64 -17.70
CA PRO A 77 -1.22 -2.29 -17.19
C PRO A 77 -1.32 -2.30 -15.66
N LEU A 78 -0.82 -1.26 -15.01
CA LEU A 78 -0.90 -1.11 -13.57
C LEU A 78 -1.96 -0.08 -13.19
N VAL A 79 -2.81 -0.46 -12.24
CA VAL A 79 -3.78 0.42 -11.60
C VAL A 79 -3.42 0.57 -10.12
N VAL A 80 -3.29 1.81 -9.66
CA VAL A 80 -3.03 2.13 -8.26
C VAL A 80 -4.33 2.56 -7.59
N ALA A 81 -4.62 1.97 -6.44
CA ALA A 81 -5.85 2.18 -5.71
C ALA A 81 -5.56 2.69 -4.28
N PRO A 82 -5.32 4.00 -4.09
CA PRO A 82 -5.17 4.55 -2.74
C PRO A 82 -6.49 4.50 -1.98
N ILE A 83 -6.45 4.03 -0.74
CA ILE A 83 -7.57 4.19 0.19
C ILE A 83 -7.55 5.63 0.69
N LEU A 84 -8.57 6.39 0.34
CA LEU A 84 -8.67 7.80 0.73
C LEU A 84 -8.99 7.91 2.23
N ARG A 85 -8.35 8.84 2.93
CA ARG A 85 -7.45 9.93 2.55
C ARG A 85 -5.97 9.54 2.61
N ALA A 86 -5.55 8.75 3.62
CA ALA A 86 -4.14 8.50 3.96
C ALA A 86 -3.32 7.85 2.82
N GLY A 87 -3.95 6.98 2.01
CA GLY A 87 -3.30 6.34 0.87
C GLY A 87 -2.75 7.30 -0.18
N LEU A 88 -3.30 8.53 -0.27
CA LEU A 88 -2.76 9.56 -1.16
C LEU A 88 -1.30 9.91 -0.84
N GLY A 89 -0.88 9.76 0.41
CA GLY A 89 0.49 10.04 0.82
C GLY A 89 1.55 9.12 0.19
N MET A 90 1.14 7.97 -0.33
CA MET A 90 2.06 7.03 -1.00
C MET A 90 2.19 7.29 -2.50
N ILE A 91 1.29 8.08 -3.10
CA ILE A 91 1.19 8.23 -4.57
C ILE A 91 2.40 8.91 -5.18
N GLU A 92 2.92 9.98 -4.58
CA GLU A 92 4.08 10.70 -5.11
C GLU A 92 5.28 9.78 -5.27
N GLY A 93 5.58 8.97 -4.24
CA GLY A 93 6.69 8.01 -4.28
C GLY A 93 6.50 6.94 -5.34
N LEU A 94 5.28 6.49 -5.55
CA LEU A 94 4.93 5.50 -6.56
C LEU A 94 5.10 6.07 -7.98
N LEU A 95 4.61 7.28 -8.23
CA LEU A 95 4.69 7.93 -9.55
C LEU A 95 6.13 8.20 -10.00
N ARG A 96 7.09 8.29 -9.08
CA ARG A 96 8.52 8.41 -9.43
C ARG A 96 9.06 7.18 -10.18
N LEU A 97 8.55 5.98 -9.87
CA LEU A 97 8.95 4.74 -10.55
C LEU A 97 8.01 4.37 -11.69
N LEU A 98 6.74 4.69 -11.55
CA LEU A 98 5.66 4.23 -12.42
C LEU A 98 4.77 5.41 -12.83
N PRO A 99 5.27 6.33 -13.69
CA PRO A 99 4.55 7.56 -14.04
C PRO A 99 3.31 7.32 -14.92
N GLU A 100 3.21 6.17 -15.58
CA GLU A 100 2.15 5.86 -16.56
C GLU A 100 0.97 5.08 -15.98
N VAL A 101 0.88 4.97 -14.64
CA VAL A 101 -0.20 4.20 -13.99
C VAL A 101 -1.55 4.90 -14.09
N SER A 102 -2.61 4.10 -14.13
CA SER A 102 -3.98 4.59 -13.94
C SER A 102 -4.38 4.50 -12.47
N PHE A 103 -5.40 5.26 -12.07
CA PHE A 103 -5.86 5.27 -10.68
C PHE A 103 -7.28 4.75 -10.55
N ALA A 104 -7.50 3.94 -9.49
CA ALA A 104 -8.82 3.66 -8.94
C ALA A 104 -8.92 4.36 -7.57
N HIS A 105 -9.91 5.22 -7.40
CA HIS A 105 -10.10 5.95 -6.16
C HIS A 105 -11.16 5.24 -5.30
N ILE A 106 -10.80 4.96 -4.05
CA ILE A 106 -11.66 4.27 -3.08
C ILE A 106 -11.83 5.18 -1.88
N GLY A 107 -12.99 5.83 -1.79
CA GLY A 107 -13.36 6.70 -0.67
C GLY A 107 -14.11 5.92 0.39
N MET A 108 -13.55 5.87 1.59
CA MET A 108 -14.16 5.23 2.76
C MET A 108 -14.04 6.13 3.97
N PHE A 109 -15.04 6.13 4.83
CA PHE A 109 -14.97 6.69 6.17
C PHE A 109 -15.33 5.62 7.18
N ARG A 110 -14.86 5.77 8.40
CA ARG A 110 -15.22 4.87 9.51
C ARG A 110 -16.51 5.38 10.12
N ASN A 111 -17.54 4.55 10.10
CA ASN A 111 -18.77 4.82 10.82
C ASN A 111 -18.47 4.86 12.33
N GLU A 112 -18.85 5.93 13.02
CA GLU A 112 -18.53 6.15 14.43
C GLU A 112 -19.28 5.18 15.37
N GLU A 113 -20.46 4.72 14.98
CA GLU A 113 -21.28 3.80 15.79
C GLU A 113 -20.87 2.34 15.58
N THR A 114 -20.70 1.91 14.32
CA THR A 114 -20.41 0.51 13.99
C THR A 114 -18.92 0.20 13.92
N HIS A 115 -18.08 1.22 13.89
CA HIS A 115 -16.63 1.17 13.64
C HIS A 115 -16.25 0.46 12.33
N ARG A 116 -17.21 0.29 11.41
CA ARG A 116 -16.99 -0.34 10.10
C ARG A 116 -16.76 0.71 9.01
N PRO A 117 -16.01 0.36 7.94
CA PRO A 117 -15.86 1.27 6.80
C PRO A 117 -17.16 1.36 6.01
N GLU A 118 -17.56 2.58 5.72
CA GLU A 118 -18.64 2.90 4.79
C GLU A 118 -18.06 3.56 3.55
N ARG A 119 -18.54 3.12 2.38
CA ARG A 119 -18.09 3.65 1.10
C ARG A 119 -18.86 4.91 0.75
N TYR A 120 -18.18 5.96 0.32
CA TYR A 120 -18.80 7.15 -0.23
C TYR A 120 -18.40 7.45 -1.67
N TYR A 121 -17.31 6.83 -2.16
CA TYR A 121 -16.83 7.07 -3.52
C TYR A 121 -16.09 5.85 -4.07
N PHE A 122 -16.34 5.56 -5.36
CA PHE A 122 -15.56 4.60 -6.13
C PHE A 122 -15.53 5.01 -7.60
N LYS A 123 -14.31 5.05 -8.16
CA LYS A 123 -14.11 5.24 -9.59
C LYS A 123 -12.87 4.47 -10.02
N ALA A 124 -13.00 3.62 -11.01
CA ALA A 124 -11.92 2.81 -11.57
C ALA A 124 -11.84 2.95 -13.09
N PRO A 125 -10.67 2.71 -13.71
CA PRO A 125 -10.52 2.70 -15.15
C PRO A 125 -11.21 1.49 -15.77
N SER A 126 -11.65 1.59 -17.01
CA SER A 126 -12.37 0.52 -17.74
C SER A 126 -11.54 -0.74 -17.97
N HIS A 127 -10.21 -0.63 -17.97
CA HIS A 127 -9.29 -1.75 -18.14
C HIS A 127 -8.91 -2.46 -16.82
N LEU A 128 -9.62 -2.19 -15.71
CA LEU A 128 -9.32 -2.73 -14.37
C LEU A 128 -9.18 -4.27 -14.37
N ALA A 129 -10.04 -4.98 -15.08
CA ALA A 129 -10.02 -6.45 -15.15
C ALA A 129 -8.74 -7.01 -15.80
N ALA A 130 -8.12 -6.26 -16.70
CA ALA A 130 -6.89 -6.64 -17.38
C ALA A 130 -5.62 -6.14 -16.68
N ALA A 131 -5.76 -5.39 -15.58
CA ALA A 131 -4.66 -4.75 -14.88
C ALA A 131 -4.13 -5.57 -13.70
N ASP A 132 -2.88 -5.31 -13.32
CA ASP A 132 -2.42 -5.55 -11.96
C ASP A 132 -2.84 -4.37 -11.10
N VAL A 133 -3.43 -4.64 -9.93
CA VAL A 133 -3.96 -3.61 -9.03
C VAL A 133 -3.12 -3.54 -7.77
N LEU A 134 -2.59 -2.37 -7.47
CA LEU A 134 -1.86 -2.10 -6.24
C LEU A 134 -2.67 -1.19 -5.33
N ILE A 135 -3.17 -1.75 -4.23
CA ILE A 135 -3.82 -0.96 -3.17
C ILE A 135 -2.73 -0.36 -2.27
N CYS A 136 -2.87 0.92 -1.94
CA CYS A 136 -1.96 1.64 -1.06
C CYS A 136 -2.70 2.26 0.13
N ASP A 137 -2.24 1.94 1.34
CA ASP A 137 -2.67 2.58 2.58
C ASP A 137 -1.48 2.57 3.55
N PRO A 138 -1.07 3.68 4.17
CA PRO A 138 0.03 3.70 5.12
C PRO A 138 -0.13 2.73 6.31
N MET A 139 -1.36 2.44 6.72
CA MET A 139 -1.66 1.71 7.95
C MET A 139 -2.59 0.52 7.70
N LEU A 140 -2.14 -0.68 8.05
CA LEU A 140 -3.01 -1.86 8.11
C LEU A 140 -3.30 -2.19 9.59
N ALA A 141 -4.23 -1.43 10.19
CA ALA A 141 -4.59 -1.53 11.61
C ALA A 141 -5.60 -2.66 11.88
N THR A 142 -6.90 -2.38 11.81
CA THR A 142 -7.94 -3.40 11.98
C THR A 142 -8.15 -4.26 10.73
N GLY A 143 -7.74 -3.80 9.57
CA GLY A 143 -7.90 -4.48 8.29
C GLY A 143 -9.27 -4.31 7.60
N TRP A 144 -10.25 -3.68 8.28
CA TRP A 144 -11.59 -3.54 7.70
C TRP A 144 -11.63 -2.71 6.41
N SER A 145 -10.95 -1.56 6.39
CA SER A 145 -10.88 -0.70 5.19
C SER A 145 -10.18 -1.42 4.03
N ALA A 146 -9.06 -2.09 4.31
CA ALA A 146 -8.35 -2.87 3.32
C ALA A 146 -9.23 -4.01 2.75
N THR A 147 -9.90 -4.78 3.63
CA THR A 147 -10.83 -5.85 3.22
C THR A 147 -11.95 -5.31 2.34
N ALA A 148 -12.60 -4.22 2.74
CA ALA A 148 -13.68 -3.62 1.97
C ALA A 148 -13.20 -3.08 0.61
N ALA A 149 -12.00 -2.48 0.55
CA ALA A 149 -11.39 -2.00 -0.69
C ALA A 149 -11.09 -3.16 -1.66
N ILE A 150 -10.51 -4.26 -1.16
CA ILE A 150 -10.23 -5.45 -1.95
C ILE A 150 -11.53 -6.06 -2.49
N THR A 151 -12.55 -6.22 -1.64
CA THR A 151 -13.86 -6.72 -2.05
C THR A 151 -14.43 -5.88 -3.19
N GLN A 152 -14.43 -4.56 -3.04
CA GLN A 152 -14.96 -3.65 -4.06
C GLN A 152 -14.22 -3.73 -5.39
N LEU A 153 -12.88 -3.85 -5.37
CA LEU A 153 -12.10 -4.00 -6.59
C LEU A 153 -12.37 -5.33 -7.28
N LYS A 154 -12.54 -6.42 -6.52
CA LYS A 154 -12.93 -7.73 -7.06
C LYS A 154 -14.33 -7.69 -7.66
N GLU A 155 -15.31 -7.07 -7.00
CA GLU A 155 -16.66 -6.84 -7.53
C GLU A 155 -16.63 -6.02 -8.83
N ALA A 156 -15.69 -5.10 -8.96
CA ALA A 156 -15.46 -4.31 -10.18
C ALA A 156 -14.65 -5.06 -11.26
N GLY A 157 -14.28 -6.32 -11.02
CA GLY A 157 -13.62 -7.19 -11.99
C GLY A 157 -12.10 -7.31 -11.86
N ALA A 158 -11.46 -6.72 -10.84
CA ALA A 158 -10.03 -6.89 -10.63
C ALA A 158 -9.68 -8.36 -10.31
N THR A 159 -8.71 -8.93 -11.02
CA THR A 159 -8.29 -10.34 -10.89
C THR A 159 -6.90 -10.51 -10.28
N SER A 160 -6.09 -9.46 -10.27
CA SER A 160 -4.73 -9.46 -9.71
C SER A 160 -4.60 -8.25 -8.79
N ILE A 161 -4.57 -8.49 -7.49
CA ILE A 161 -4.54 -7.42 -6.48
C ILE A 161 -3.37 -7.68 -5.53
N ARG A 162 -2.61 -6.63 -5.19
CA ARG A 162 -1.62 -6.61 -4.11
C ARG A 162 -1.91 -5.44 -3.18
N PHE A 163 -1.56 -5.60 -1.92
CA PHE A 163 -1.74 -4.57 -0.90
C PHE A 163 -0.38 -4.13 -0.35
N ALA A 164 -0.13 -2.82 -0.37
CA ALA A 164 1.07 -2.22 0.20
C ALA A 164 0.72 -1.29 1.36
N CYS A 165 1.38 -1.48 2.49
CA CYS A 165 1.30 -0.57 3.63
C CYS A 165 2.68 -0.30 4.25
N VAL A 166 2.79 0.80 4.99
CA VAL A 166 4.03 1.11 5.71
C VAL A 166 4.09 0.35 7.03
N VAL A 167 3.01 0.41 7.80
CA VAL A 167 2.93 -0.29 9.08
C VAL A 167 1.70 -1.18 9.12
N SER A 168 1.88 -2.40 9.59
CA SER A 168 0.81 -3.37 9.81
C SER A 168 0.84 -3.91 11.24
N CYS A 169 -0.19 -4.66 11.61
CA CYS A 169 -0.21 -5.44 12.84
C CYS A 169 -0.89 -6.81 12.59
N PRO A 170 -0.71 -7.80 13.49
CA PRO A 170 -1.29 -9.14 13.34
C PRO A 170 -2.80 -9.12 13.11
N THR A 171 -3.54 -8.24 13.79
CA THR A 171 -5.00 -8.10 13.65
C THR A 171 -5.41 -7.74 12.23
N GLY A 172 -4.79 -6.70 11.65
CA GLY A 172 -5.10 -6.25 10.30
C GLY A 172 -4.71 -7.26 9.23
N ILE A 173 -3.55 -7.88 9.39
CA ILE A 173 -3.08 -8.96 8.51
C ILE A 173 -4.06 -10.13 8.54
N ALA A 174 -4.44 -10.61 9.72
CA ALA A 174 -5.36 -11.72 9.89
C ALA A 174 -6.73 -11.44 9.26
N GLN A 175 -7.26 -10.21 9.42
CA GLN A 175 -8.53 -9.78 8.82
C GLN A 175 -8.48 -9.85 7.29
N VAL A 176 -7.44 -9.29 6.67
CA VAL A 176 -7.30 -9.32 5.20
C VAL A 176 -7.05 -10.74 4.71
N ARG A 177 -6.16 -11.50 5.36
CA ARG A 177 -5.83 -12.87 4.96
C ARG A 177 -7.00 -13.84 5.10
N SER A 178 -7.88 -13.65 6.08
CA SER A 178 -9.09 -14.45 6.27
C SER A 178 -10.12 -14.21 5.14
N ALA A 179 -10.30 -12.95 4.74
CA ALA A 179 -11.27 -12.57 3.72
C ALA A 179 -10.73 -12.75 2.28
N HIS A 180 -9.44 -12.50 2.09
CA HIS A 180 -8.78 -12.47 0.78
C HIS A 180 -7.41 -13.17 0.85
N PRO A 181 -7.38 -14.51 0.98
CA PRO A 181 -6.15 -15.28 1.09
C PRO A 181 -5.26 -15.22 -0.16
N ASP A 182 -5.80 -14.83 -1.28
CA ASP A 182 -5.15 -14.67 -2.57
C ASP A 182 -4.44 -13.32 -2.76
N VAL A 183 -4.63 -12.35 -1.84
CA VAL A 183 -4.04 -11.01 -1.94
C VAL A 183 -2.75 -10.91 -1.13
N PRO A 184 -1.58 -10.81 -1.77
CA PRO A 184 -0.31 -10.61 -1.06
C PRO A 184 -0.28 -9.24 -0.37
N ILE A 185 0.33 -9.19 0.82
CA ILE A 185 0.55 -7.98 1.60
C ILE A 185 2.05 -7.69 1.66
N VAL A 186 2.45 -6.47 1.32
CA VAL A 186 3.82 -5.99 1.48
C VAL A 186 3.83 -4.83 2.47
N THR A 187 4.70 -4.91 3.47
CA THR A 187 4.78 -3.94 4.55
C THR A 187 6.23 -3.64 4.93
N ALA A 188 6.51 -2.43 5.46
CA ALA A 188 7.82 -2.11 5.98
C ALA A 188 8.05 -2.70 7.38
N CYS A 189 6.96 -2.93 8.15
CA CYS A 189 7.06 -3.59 9.45
C CYS A 189 5.72 -4.16 9.92
N ILE A 190 5.81 -5.07 10.89
CA ILE A 190 4.65 -5.59 11.64
C ILE A 190 4.85 -5.18 13.10
N ASP A 191 3.99 -4.30 13.59
CA ASP A 191 3.98 -3.86 14.99
C ASP A 191 3.16 -4.83 15.86
N PRO A 192 3.38 -4.85 17.19
CA PRO A 192 2.78 -5.86 18.08
C PRO A 192 1.25 -5.91 18.10
N GLY A 193 0.57 -4.76 17.96
CA GLY A 193 -0.89 -4.75 18.06
C GLY A 193 -1.51 -3.37 18.01
N LEU A 194 -2.74 -3.30 18.52
CA LEU A 194 -3.57 -2.10 18.55
C LEU A 194 -3.79 -1.64 20.01
N ASP A 195 -3.93 -0.33 20.19
CA ASP A 195 -4.44 0.25 21.43
C ASP A 195 -5.98 0.18 21.50
N GLU A 196 -6.55 0.74 22.58
CA GLU A 196 -8.00 0.77 22.84
C GLU A 196 -8.78 1.58 21.79
N ARG A 197 -8.11 2.50 21.09
CA ARG A 197 -8.67 3.31 20.00
C ARG A 197 -8.45 2.70 18.62
N ALA A 198 -7.91 1.48 18.57
CA ALA A 198 -7.54 0.76 17.35
C ALA A 198 -6.42 1.44 16.52
N TYR A 199 -5.53 2.20 17.17
CA TYR A 199 -4.27 2.63 16.57
C TYR A 199 -3.20 1.56 16.74
N ILE A 200 -2.35 1.41 15.72
CA ILE A 200 -1.18 0.52 15.82
C ILE A 200 -0.18 1.09 16.82
N VAL A 201 0.34 0.26 17.70
CA VAL A 201 1.34 0.63 18.70
C VAL A 201 2.61 -0.19 18.50
N PRO A 202 3.80 0.48 18.36
CA PRO A 202 4.09 1.92 18.41
C PRO A 202 3.55 2.73 17.23
N GLY A 203 3.32 2.14 16.06
CA GLY A 203 2.66 2.73 14.90
C GLY A 203 3.28 4.04 14.37
N LEU A 204 2.42 4.85 13.77
CA LEU A 204 2.75 6.16 13.21
C LEU A 204 1.85 7.29 13.76
N GLY A 205 0.95 6.99 14.71
CA GLY A 205 -0.18 7.86 15.03
C GLY A 205 -1.22 7.85 13.88
N ASP A 206 -1.98 8.93 13.72
CA ASP A 206 -2.85 9.10 12.55
C ASP A 206 -2.03 9.55 11.34
N ALA A 207 -1.83 8.64 10.39
CA ALA A 207 -1.03 8.90 9.20
C ALA A 207 -1.68 9.95 8.28
N GLY A 208 -3.02 10.00 8.23
CA GLY A 208 -3.75 10.99 7.47
C GLY A 208 -3.57 12.39 8.05
N ASP A 209 -3.79 12.57 9.34
CA ASP A 209 -3.64 13.86 10.00
C ASP A 209 -2.20 14.35 9.98
N ARG A 210 -1.22 13.47 10.20
CA ARG A 210 0.20 13.82 10.08
C ARG A 210 0.57 14.25 8.65
N PHE A 211 -0.01 13.59 7.63
CA PHE A 211 0.24 13.93 6.24
C PHE A 211 -0.42 15.24 5.82
N PHE A 212 -1.69 15.44 6.17
CA PHE A 212 -2.46 16.61 5.76
C PHE A 212 -2.31 17.82 6.69
N GLY A 213 -1.80 17.60 7.92
CA GLY A 213 -1.69 18.66 8.94
C GLY A 213 -3.07 19.03 9.53
N THR A 214 -3.98 18.07 9.61
CA THR A 214 -5.33 18.20 10.16
C THR A 214 -5.35 17.62 11.57
N GLN A 215 -5.01 18.42 12.58
CA GLN A 215 -5.15 18.07 14.00
C GLN A 215 -6.22 18.93 14.63
#